data_b1fb740fc20ffcd7ca53ce86b01e89c5
#
_entry.id   b1fb740fc20ffcd7ca53ce86b01e89c5
#
_cell.length_a   1.000
_cell.length_b   1.000
_cell.length_c   1.000
_cell.angle_alpha   90.00
_cell.angle_beta   90.00
_cell.angle_gamma   90.00
#
_symmetry.space_group_name_H-M   'P 1'
#
loop_
_entity.id
_entity.type
_entity.pdbx_description
1 polymer ?
#
loop_
_entity_poly.entity_id
_entity_poly.type
_entity_poly.pdbx_seq_one_letter_code
_entity_poly.pdbx_strand_id
1 'polypeptide(L)'
;MNFNRRMNHVRWGLGAVTALAVLLLLAVLFYRPDYYKAENVTNPAPVQITQNTTRVPGEDVFQVSASIAQIVYPATFADNKPNAVILVPQGDWRRALAAVNLIHFPIDAPILFIKENEIPKIIKQEIKRLDPEGLFVDGNTKAYIVGPVEQKVKDELRGMKIKFRQFDAVNVYELAAMIDQYRATINSDHTDMVMIANENAPEFSIFSASWTAHAGSPTFFVSDNEVPEATKIALKRRAQDAFIYLLGSEDVISAEIADELARYGHVQRIPGTDPFGMSTGFAGYADFGPNFGYWVAKTIRMFGWGIAEAGHNFILVNPAQPEMAVPAGILSHRGKHGPMLLVQENAIPEPVMRYLKIVQPTYLSSQEQLFNFGWIIGSPSVIGEQVQIEADKLLQVKMPESRVKE
;
A
#
# COMPACT_ATOMS: atom_id res chain seq x y z
N MET A 1 -68.50 14.49 -41.35
CA MET A 1 -68.15 15.29 -40.16
C MET A 1 -67.04 14.58 -39.26
N ASN A 2 -66.36 13.54 -39.73
CA ASN A 2 -65.39 12.73 -38.86
C ASN A 2 -63.92 12.85 -39.23
N PHE A 3 -63.57 13.55 -40.31
CA PHE A 3 -62.19 13.62 -40.76
C PHE A 3 -61.37 14.67 -39.97
N ASN A 4 -61.96 15.78 -39.63
CA ASN A 4 -61.26 16.85 -38.88
C ASN A 4 -61.01 16.52 -37.39
N ARG A 5 -61.81 15.66 -36.77
CA ARG A 5 -61.53 15.21 -35.39
C ARG A 5 -60.31 14.30 -35.29
N ARG A 6 -60.10 13.39 -36.25
CA ARG A 6 -58.92 12.49 -36.27
C ARG A 6 -57.62 13.25 -36.52
N MET A 7 -57.63 14.29 -37.38
CA MET A 7 -56.45 15.10 -37.63
C MET A 7 -56.03 15.93 -36.41
N ASN A 8 -57.00 16.42 -35.62
CA ASN A 8 -56.69 17.15 -34.39
C ASN A 8 -56.07 16.27 -33.31
N HIS A 9 -56.52 15.02 -33.12
CA HIS A 9 -55.90 14.06 -32.16
C HIS A 9 -54.49 13.67 -32.56
N VAL A 10 -54.20 13.50 -33.86
CA VAL A 10 -52.85 13.23 -34.36
C VAL A 10 -51.91 14.43 -34.15
N ARG A 11 -52.42 15.66 -34.39
CA ARG A 11 -51.62 16.88 -34.14
C ARG A 11 -51.33 17.10 -32.66
N TRP A 12 -52.31 16.84 -31.77
CA TRP A 12 -52.11 16.91 -30.33
C TRP A 12 -51.13 15.83 -29.84
N GLY A 13 -51.21 14.59 -30.38
CA GLY A 13 -50.30 13.52 -30.07
C GLY A 13 -48.86 13.82 -30.53
N LEU A 14 -48.67 14.36 -31.75
CA LEU A 14 -47.32 14.76 -32.22
C LEU A 14 -46.74 15.89 -31.37
N GLY A 15 -47.59 16.92 -31.02
CA GLY A 15 -47.15 18.01 -30.17
C GLY A 15 -46.68 17.55 -28.77
N ALA A 16 -47.42 16.60 -28.18
CA ALA A 16 -47.07 16.04 -26.89
C ALA A 16 -45.74 15.21 -26.93
N VAL A 17 -45.56 14.40 -27.98
CA VAL A 17 -44.31 13.64 -28.18
C VAL A 17 -43.13 14.57 -28.42
N THR A 18 -43.31 15.64 -29.21
CA THR A 18 -42.23 16.62 -29.45
C THR A 18 -41.91 17.40 -28.17
N ALA A 19 -42.87 17.78 -27.37
CA ALA A 19 -42.63 18.44 -26.09
C ALA A 19 -41.93 17.53 -25.09
N LEU A 20 -42.27 16.24 -25.04
CA LEU A 20 -41.60 15.26 -24.20
C LEU A 20 -40.17 15.04 -24.64
N ALA A 21 -39.91 14.95 -25.95
CA ALA A 21 -38.57 14.81 -26.50
C ALA A 21 -37.68 16.03 -26.20
N VAL A 22 -38.24 17.24 -26.30
CA VAL A 22 -37.54 18.49 -25.95
C VAL A 22 -37.25 18.55 -24.45
N LEU A 23 -38.20 18.14 -23.59
CA LEU A 23 -37.99 18.06 -22.14
C LEU A 23 -36.94 17.04 -21.76
N LEU A 24 -36.90 15.87 -22.42
CA LEU A 24 -35.85 14.86 -22.22
C LEU A 24 -34.51 15.38 -22.71
N LEU A 25 -34.45 16.08 -23.83
CA LEU A 25 -33.23 16.69 -24.34
C LEU A 25 -32.70 17.79 -23.39
N LEU A 26 -33.58 18.61 -22.87
CA LEU A 26 -33.26 19.61 -21.86
C LEU A 26 -32.82 18.95 -20.55
N ALA A 27 -33.49 17.87 -20.12
CA ALA A 27 -33.08 17.12 -18.94
C ALA A 27 -31.69 16.50 -19.13
N VAL A 28 -31.36 16.00 -20.32
CA VAL A 28 -30.01 15.48 -20.65
C VAL A 28 -28.98 16.61 -20.74
N LEU A 29 -29.36 17.78 -21.30
CA LEU A 29 -28.46 18.93 -21.42
C LEU A 29 -28.22 19.65 -20.07
N PHE A 30 -29.21 19.63 -19.18
CA PHE A 30 -29.12 20.23 -17.85
C PHE A 30 -28.91 19.22 -16.75
N TYR A 31 -29.01 17.90 -17.02
CA TYR A 31 -28.52 16.85 -16.15
C TYR A 31 -27.00 16.91 -16.21
N ARG A 32 -26.44 17.82 -15.43
CA ARG A 32 -25.08 17.65 -14.94
C ARG A 32 -25.24 16.65 -13.81
N PRO A 33 -24.83 15.39 -13.99
CA PRO A 33 -24.57 14.59 -12.81
C PRO A 33 -23.64 15.46 -11.96
N ASP A 34 -23.85 15.49 -10.65
CA ASP A 34 -22.92 16.12 -9.70
C ASP A 34 -21.59 15.35 -9.73
N TYR A 35 -20.97 15.32 -10.91
CA TYR A 35 -19.58 14.99 -11.08
C TYR A 35 -18.83 16.17 -10.45
N TYR A 36 -18.36 15.93 -9.23
CA TYR A 36 -17.43 16.79 -8.53
C TYR A 36 -18.00 18.13 -8.02
N LYS A 37 -18.69 18.09 -6.90
CA LYS A 37 -18.26 18.92 -5.80
C LYS A 37 -17.11 18.17 -5.11
N ALA A 38 -15.91 18.25 -5.64
CA ALA A 38 -14.71 18.17 -4.83
C ALA A 38 -14.88 19.31 -3.81
N GLU A 39 -15.40 18.99 -2.62
CA GLU A 39 -15.18 19.86 -1.47
C GLU A 39 -13.66 20.02 -1.45
N ASN A 40 -13.20 21.28 -1.43
CA ASN A 40 -11.78 21.60 -1.45
C ASN A 40 -11.07 20.82 -0.35
N VAL A 41 -10.63 19.61 -0.67
CA VAL A 41 -9.68 18.88 0.14
C VAL A 41 -8.39 19.68 -0.05
N THR A 42 -8.10 20.53 0.90
CA THR A 42 -6.85 21.26 0.90
C THR A 42 -5.75 20.22 0.97
N ASN A 43 -5.11 19.97 -0.17
CA ASN A 43 -3.89 19.19 -0.20
C ASN A 43 -2.89 19.92 0.70
N PRO A 44 -2.35 19.27 1.76
CA PRO A 44 -1.54 19.98 2.76
C PRO A 44 -0.26 20.59 2.20
N ALA A 45 0.24 20.08 1.08
CA ALA A 45 1.40 20.65 0.40
C ALA A 45 1.40 20.23 -1.09
N PRO A 46 1.98 21.04 -1.99
CA PRO A 46 2.15 20.66 -3.38
C PRO A 46 3.12 19.46 -3.49
N VAL A 47 2.81 18.54 -4.38
CA VAL A 47 3.72 17.45 -4.75
C VAL A 47 4.86 18.04 -5.57
N GLN A 48 6.09 17.88 -5.11
CA GLN A 48 7.29 18.24 -5.88
C GLN A 48 7.63 17.13 -6.86
N ILE A 49 7.61 17.45 -8.14
CA ILE A 49 7.88 16.52 -9.23
C ILE A 49 9.20 16.93 -9.89
N THR A 50 10.11 15.96 -10.02
CA THR A 50 11.30 16.05 -10.87
C THR A 50 11.14 15.14 -12.09
N GLN A 51 12.19 14.97 -12.89
CA GLN A 51 12.11 14.13 -14.07
C GLN A 51 11.75 12.68 -13.75
N ASN A 52 12.39 12.10 -12.72
CA ASN A 52 12.26 10.69 -12.37
C ASN A 52 11.75 10.46 -10.95
N THR A 53 11.41 11.51 -10.20
CA THR A 53 10.89 11.36 -8.84
C THR A 53 9.66 12.23 -8.61
N THR A 54 8.82 11.76 -7.68
CA THR A 54 7.71 12.55 -7.13
C THR A 54 7.76 12.46 -5.62
N ARG A 55 7.76 13.61 -4.96
CA ARG A 55 7.67 13.69 -3.51
C ARG A 55 6.21 13.57 -3.07
N VAL A 56 5.96 12.67 -2.13
CA VAL A 56 4.70 12.59 -1.38
C VAL A 56 4.85 13.48 -0.15
N PRO A 57 4.17 14.64 -0.10
CA PRO A 57 4.39 15.62 0.94
C PRO A 57 3.75 15.23 2.26
N GLY A 58 4.27 15.75 3.37
CA GLY A 58 3.70 15.67 4.70
C GLY A 58 4.77 15.86 5.78
N GLU A 59 4.44 16.61 6.82
CA GLU A 59 5.31 16.87 7.97
C GLU A 59 5.05 15.89 9.12
N ASP A 60 3.90 15.22 9.10
CA ASP A 60 3.49 14.25 10.10
C ASP A 60 2.81 13.04 9.47
N VAL A 61 2.57 12.01 10.27
CA VAL A 61 1.98 10.74 9.81
C VAL A 61 0.56 10.91 9.26
N PHE A 62 -0.20 11.90 9.75
CA PHE A 62 -1.56 12.15 9.28
C PHE A 62 -1.54 12.73 7.86
N GLN A 63 -0.66 13.71 7.63
CA GLN A 63 -0.50 14.35 6.31
C GLN A 63 0.06 13.35 5.30
N VAL A 64 1.12 12.60 5.64
CA VAL A 64 1.73 11.60 4.75
C VAL A 64 0.72 10.53 4.38
N SER A 65 0.00 9.95 5.34
CA SER A 65 -0.99 8.90 5.04
C SER A 65 -2.15 9.40 4.18
N ALA A 66 -2.64 10.64 4.42
CA ALA A 66 -3.65 11.25 3.59
C ALA A 66 -3.14 11.53 2.16
N SER A 67 -1.92 12.06 2.01
CA SER A 67 -1.31 12.34 0.71
C SER A 67 -1.12 11.06 -0.12
N ILE A 68 -0.67 9.96 0.51
CA ILE A 68 -0.56 8.66 -0.13
C ILE A 68 -1.93 8.18 -0.61
N ALA A 69 -2.95 8.26 0.25
CA ALA A 69 -4.30 7.85 -0.11
C ALA A 69 -4.87 8.64 -1.29
N GLN A 70 -4.59 9.95 -1.38
CA GLN A 70 -4.98 10.82 -2.50
C GLN A 70 -4.32 10.39 -3.83
N ILE A 71 -3.04 10.01 -3.78
CA ILE A 71 -2.30 9.56 -4.97
C ILE A 71 -2.86 8.23 -5.48
N VAL A 72 -3.12 7.29 -4.56
CA VAL A 72 -3.52 5.93 -4.93
C VAL A 72 -4.99 5.84 -5.31
N TYR A 73 -5.85 6.59 -4.61
CA TYR A 73 -7.30 6.58 -4.82
C TYR A 73 -7.82 7.98 -5.16
N PRO A 74 -7.94 8.32 -6.44
CA PRO A 74 -8.57 9.57 -6.87
C PRO A 74 -10.02 9.71 -6.38
N ALA A 75 -10.72 8.58 -6.16
CA ALA A 75 -12.09 8.48 -5.63
C ALA A 75 -13.12 9.33 -6.41
N THR A 76 -12.96 9.34 -7.72
CA THR A 76 -13.78 10.15 -8.63
C THR A 76 -14.95 9.38 -9.23
N PHE A 77 -14.86 8.05 -9.24
CA PHE A 77 -15.90 7.11 -9.63
C PHE A 77 -15.68 5.78 -8.89
N ALA A 78 -16.65 4.87 -8.92
CA ALA A 78 -16.63 3.64 -8.13
C ALA A 78 -15.33 2.84 -8.27
N ASP A 79 -14.89 2.57 -9.49
CA ASP A 79 -13.73 1.69 -9.74
C ASP A 79 -12.39 2.23 -9.22
N ASN A 80 -12.33 3.51 -8.82
CA ASN A 80 -11.12 4.12 -8.26
C ASN A 80 -11.27 4.60 -6.81
N LYS A 81 -12.33 4.13 -6.13
CA LYS A 81 -12.50 4.23 -4.68
C LYS A 81 -11.92 3.00 -3.99
N PRO A 82 -11.47 3.11 -2.74
CA PRO A 82 -11.15 1.94 -1.93
C PRO A 82 -12.42 1.24 -1.43
N ASN A 83 -12.32 -0.07 -1.15
CA ASN A 83 -13.41 -0.77 -0.47
C ASN A 83 -13.54 -0.35 1.00
N ALA A 84 -12.42 -0.04 1.64
CA ALA A 84 -12.39 0.40 3.04
C ALA A 84 -11.22 1.37 3.29
N VAL A 85 -11.11 1.86 4.52
CA VAL A 85 -9.92 2.52 5.05
C VAL A 85 -9.41 1.75 6.27
N ILE A 86 -8.10 1.75 6.48
CA ILE A 86 -7.46 1.16 7.66
C ILE A 86 -7.06 2.31 8.57
N LEU A 87 -7.61 2.34 9.78
CA LEU A 87 -7.36 3.40 10.77
C LEU A 87 -6.43 2.88 11.85
N VAL A 88 -5.23 3.47 11.94
CA VAL A 88 -4.19 3.05 12.88
C VAL A 88 -3.88 4.20 13.84
N PRO A 89 -4.04 4.02 15.15
CA PRO A 89 -3.54 4.98 16.13
C PRO A 89 -2.03 5.13 16.02
N GLN A 90 -1.54 6.39 15.90
CA GLN A 90 -0.10 6.67 15.86
C GLN A 90 0.61 6.24 17.15
N GLY A 91 1.94 6.10 17.10
CA GLY A 91 2.81 5.85 18.25
C GLY A 91 3.30 4.39 18.35
N ASP A 92 2.90 3.52 17.41
CA ASP A 92 3.42 2.14 17.33
C ASP A 92 3.54 1.66 15.87
N TRP A 93 4.73 1.76 15.32
CA TRP A 93 5.04 1.32 13.95
C TRP A 93 4.75 -0.16 13.70
N ARG A 94 4.85 -1.02 14.76
CA ARG A 94 4.60 -2.47 14.65
C ARG A 94 3.14 -2.73 14.33
N ARG A 95 2.25 -1.97 14.98
CA ARG A 95 0.82 -2.00 14.72
C ARG A 95 0.50 -1.59 13.30
N ALA A 96 1.17 -0.53 12.83
CA ALA A 96 1.03 -0.08 11.44
C ALA A 96 1.52 -1.15 10.45
N LEU A 97 2.67 -1.79 10.72
CA LEU A 97 3.20 -2.85 9.86
C LEU A 97 2.30 -4.09 9.84
N ALA A 98 1.73 -4.50 10.98
CA ALA A 98 0.74 -5.59 11.03
C ALA A 98 -0.52 -5.24 10.20
N ALA A 99 -0.94 -3.98 10.24
CA ALA A 99 -2.11 -3.48 9.50
C ALA A 99 -1.93 -3.53 7.98
N VAL A 100 -0.70 -3.52 7.46
CA VAL A 100 -0.42 -3.61 6.02
C VAL A 100 -1.04 -4.86 5.39
N ASN A 101 -1.17 -5.94 6.14
CA ASN A 101 -1.83 -7.16 5.67
C ASN A 101 -3.31 -6.96 5.29
N LEU A 102 -3.93 -5.84 5.68
CA LEU A 102 -5.29 -5.46 5.27
C LEU A 102 -5.31 -4.60 3.98
N ILE A 103 -4.15 -4.19 3.44
CA ILE A 103 -4.11 -3.36 2.22
C ILE A 103 -4.52 -4.17 0.99
N HIS A 104 -4.00 -5.39 0.86
CA HIS A 104 -4.17 -6.21 -0.35
C HIS A 104 -5.64 -6.59 -0.58
N PHE A 105 -5.97 -6.78 -1.86
CA PHE A 105 -7.30 -7.28 -2.28
C PHE A 105 -7.73 -8.53 -1.47
N PRO A 106 -9.03 -8.70 -1.15
CA PRO A 106 -10.19 -7.92 -1.59
C PRO A 106 -10.51 -6.69 -0.72
N ILE A 107 -9.77 -6.41 0.35
CA ILE A 107 -10.03 -5.26 1.25
C ILE A 107 -9.71 -3.96 0.52
N ASP A 108 -8.55 -3.90 -0.16
CA ASP A 108 -8.15 -2.78 -1.03
C ASP A 108 -8.33 -1.42 -0.33
N ALA A 109 -7.53 -1.18 0.71
CA ALA A 109 -7.72 -0.07 1.63
C ALA A 109 -6.43 0.66 1.98
N PRO A 110 -6.38 2.01 1.97
CA PRO A 110 -5.23 2.77 2.45
C PRO A 110 -5.16 2.78 3.98
N ILE A 111 -3.94 2.86 4.51
CA ILE A 111 -3.71 3.15 5.92
C ILE A 111 -3.82 4.66 6.12
N LEU A 112 -4.63 5.07 7.09
CA LEU A 112 -4.78 6.43 7.57
C LEU A 112 -4.49 6.45 9.07
N PHE A 113 -3.53 7.26 9.49
CA PHE A 113 -3.23 7.40 10.91
C PHE A 113 -4.28 8.23 11.63
N ILE A 114 -4.58 7.86 12.87
CA ILE A 114 -5.47 8.59 13.76
C ILE A 114 -4.80 8.75 15.14
N LYS A 115 -5.42 9.49 16.04
CA LYS A 115 -5.08 9.46 17.46
C LYS A 115 -5.98 8.44 18.17
N GLU A 116 -5.56 7.96 19.33
CA GLU A 116 -6.39 7.03 20.13
C GLU A 116 -7.73 7.65 20.56
N ASN A 117 -7.78 8.97 20.76
CA ASN A 117 -8.92 9.70 21.27
C ASN A 117 -9.68 10.55 20.25
N GLU A 118 -9.21 10.69 19.02
CA GLU A 118 -9.88 11.45 17.96
C GLU A 118 -9.40 11.09 16.56
N ILE A 119 -10.24 11.31 15.57
CA ILE A 119 -9.86 11.30 14.16
C ILE A 119 -9.46 12.74 13.78
N PRO A 120 -8.20 13.03 13.40
CA PRO A 120 -7.77 14.36 12.98
C PRO A 120 -8.62 14.91 11.83
N LYS A 121 -8.77 16.24 11.77
CA LYS A 121 -9.62 16.90 10.76
C LYS A 121 -9.25 16.49 9.33
N ILE A 122 -7.95 16.46 9.02
CA ILE A 122 -7.44 16.05 7.70
C ILE A 122 -7.86 14.62 7.35
N ILE A 123 -7.83 13.71 8.31
CA ILE A 123 -8.23 12.31 8.10
C ILE A 123 -9.76 12.18 7.96
N LYS A 124 -10.55 12.95 8.73
CA LYS A 124 -12.02 13.01 8.51
C LYS A 124 -12.37 13.48 7.11
N GLN A 125 -11.67 14.49 6.62
CA GLN A 125 -11.84 15.00 5.26
C GLN A 125 -11.46 13.93 4.23
N GLU A 126 -10.34 13.22 4.46
CA GLU A 126 -9.87 12.18 3.57
C GLU A 126 -10.83 10.97 3.53
N ILE A 127 -11.34 10.51 4.67
CA ILE A 127 -12.36 9.45 4.71
C ILE A 127 -13.61 9.86 3.91
N LYS A 128 -14.06 11.10 4.05
CA LYS A 128 -15.20 11.64 3.27
C LYS A 128 -14.91 11.70 1.79
N ARG A 129 -13.71 12.14 1.39
CA ARG A 129 -13.27 12.20 -0.01
C ARG A 129 -13.22 10.81 -0.64
N LEU A 130 -12.63 9.85 0.08
CA LEU A 130 -12.51 8.47 -0.38
C LEU A 130 -13.87 7.80 -0.53
N ASP A 131 -14.82 8.12 0.34
CA ASP A 131 -16.18 7.53 0.37
C ASP A 131 -16.14 6.02 0.11
N PRO A 132 -15.48 5.23 0.98
CA PRO A 132 -15.22 3.82 0.74
C PRO A 132 -16.52 3.06 0.47
N GLU A 133 -16.48 2.13 -0.48
CA GLU A 133 -17.68 1.43 -0.94
C GLU A 133 -18.23 0.44 0.09
N GLY A 134 -17.35 -0.17 0.87
CA GLY A 134 -17.67 -1.24 1.81
C GLY A 134 -17.31 -2.61 1.26
N LEU A 135 -16.65 -3.43 2.06
CA LEU A 135 -16.31 -4.80 1.70
C LEU A 135 -17.54 -5.70 1.80
N PHE A 136 -18.07 -6.13 0.67
CA PHE A 136 -19.31 -6.92 0.61
C PHE A 136 -19.23 -8.22 1.42
N VAL A 137 -18.12 -8.98 1.30
CA VAL A 137 -17.92 -10.25 2.02
C VAL A 137 -17.78 -10.08 3.53
N ASP A 138 -17.56 -8.87 4.02
CA ASP A 138 -17.57 -8.51 5.45
C ASP A 138 -18.77 -7.59 5.81
N GLY A 139 -19.90 -7.83 5.16
CA GLY A 139 -21.15 -7.12 5.44
C GLY A 139 -21.08 -5.62 5.20
N ASN A 140 -20.35 -5.17 4.18
CA ASN A 140 -20.14 -3.77 3.81
C ASN A 140 -19.37 -2.97 4.87
N THR A 141 -18.36 -3.57 5.50
CA THR A 141 -17.42 -2.85 6.40
C THR A 141 -16.61 -1.85 5.59
N LYS A 142 -16.59 -0.60 6.05
CA LYS A 142 -15.96 0.56 5.38
C LYS A 142 -14.68 1.03 6.07
N ALA A 143 -14.45 0.62 7.31
CA ALA A 143 -13.25 0.95 8.05
C ALA A 143 -12.78 -0.21 8.93
N TYR A 144 -11.47 -0.39 9.02
CA TYR A 144 -10.79 -1.32 9.89
C TYR A 144 -9.94 -0.55 10.89
N ILE A 145 -10.29 -0.57 12.15
CA ILE A 145 -9.50 0.04 13.22
C ILE A 145 -8.50 -1.01 13.68
N VAL A 146 -7.21 -0.68 13.68
CA VAL A 146 -6.13 -1.58 14.10
C VAL A 146 -5.43 -1.01 15.32
N GLY A 147 -5.80 -1.50 16.49
CA GLY A 147 -5.32 -1.10 17.80
C GLY A 147 -6.39 -0.45 18.69
N PRO A 148 -6.00 -0.01 19.89
CA PRO A 148 -6.90 0.60 20.84
C PRO A 148 -7.35 2.00 20.41
N VAL A 149 -8.64 2.30 20.59
CA VAL A 149 -9.21 3.63 20.41
C VAL A 149 -10.27 3.89 21.48
N GLU A 150 -10.41 5.13 21.88
CA GLU A 150 -11.48 5.56 22.77
C GLU A 150 -12.86 5.49 22.10
N GLN A 151 -13.91 5.47 22.93
CA GLN A 151 -15.28 5.43 22.44
C GLN A 151 -15.62 6.60 21.51
N LYS A 152 -15.03 7.77 21.76
CA LYS A 152 -15.19 8.97 20.93
C LYS A 152 -14.87 8.73 19.45
N VAL A 153 -13.78 8.02 19.12
CA VAL A 153 -13.42 7.67 17.74
C VAL A 153 -14.51 6.82 17.09
N LYS A 154 -15.05 5.85 17.84
CA LYS A 154 -16.14 4.98 17.36
C LYS A 154 -17.42 5.77 17.11
N ASP A 155 -17.72 6.75 17.96
CA ASP A 155 -18.90 7.60 17.83
C ASP A 155 -18.75 8.58 16.65
N GLU A 156 -17.54 9.10 16.41
CA GLU A 156 -17.23 9.89 15.23
C GLU A 156 -17.47 9.10 13.93
N LEU A 157 -17.02 7.84 13.85
CA LEU A 157 -17.27 6.99 12.69
C LEU A 157 -18.76 6.69 12.50
N ARG A 158 -19.50 6.43 13.60
CA ARG A 158 -20.94 6.24 13.53
C ARG A 158 -21.66 7.51 13.03
N GLY A 159 -21.23 8.69 13.52
CA GLY A 159 -21.74 9.99 13.05
C GLY A 159 -21.48 10.22 11.56
N MET A 160 -20.40 9.71 11.02
CA MET A 160 -20.08 9.70 9.59
C MET A 160 -20.78 8.57 8.80
N LYS A 161 -21.58 7.72 9.46
CA LYS A 161 -22.23 6.52 8.89
C LYS A 161 -21.23 5.50 8.32
N ILE A 162 -20.04 5.43 8.88
CA ILE A 162 -18.99 4.48 8.53
C ILE A 162 -19.15 3.22 9.39
N LYS A 163 -19.49 2.09 8.76
CA LYS A 163 -19.46 0.78 9.40
C LYS A 163 -18.00 0.33 9.56
N PHE A 164 -17.64 -0.09 10.76
CA PHE A 164 -16.26 -0.46 11.07
C PHE A 164 -16.15 -1.80 11.80
N ARG A 165 -14.99 -2.41 11.68
CA ARG A 165 -14.49 -3.53 12.49
C ARG A 165 -13.24 -3.08 13.22
N GLN A 166 -13.02 -3.56 14.45
CA GLN A 166 -11.80 -3.29 15.21
C GLN A 166 -11.02 -4.58 15.43
N PHE A 167 -9.70 -4.48 15.23
CA PHE A 167 -8.69 -5.44 15.67
C PHE A 167 -7.94 -4.81 16.82
N ASP A 168 -8.08 -5.40 18.01
CA ASP A 168 -7.43 -4.93 19.22
C ASP A 168 -6.91 -6.16 19.97
N ALA A 169 -5.65 -6.12 20.37
CA ALA A 169 -4.97 -7.22 21.02
C ALA A 169 -3.99 -6.68 22.06
N VAL A 170 -3.60 -7.50 23.02
CA VAL A 170 -2.71 -7.12 24.13
C VAL A 170 -1.32 -6.73 23.63
N ASN A 171 -0.87 -7.36 22.55
CA ASN A 171 0.46 -7.16 21.97
C ASN A 171 0.42 -7.29 20.44
N VAL A 172 1.50 -6.92 19.79
CA VAL A 172 1.61 -6.96 18.33
C VAL A 172 1.61 -8.38 17.76
N TYR A 173 2.08 -9.36 18.50
CA TYR A 173 2.12 -10.75 18.05
C TYR A 173 0.70 -11.32 17.87
N GLU A 174 -0.15 -11.09 18.89
CA GLU A 174 -1.56 -11.45 18.81
C GLU A 174 -2.31 -10.65 17.74
N LEU A 175 -2.00 -9.36 17.62
CA LEU A 175 -2.60 -8.49 16.61
C LEU A 175 -2.31 -8.99 15.19
N ALA A 176 -1.05 -9.29 14.88
CA ALA A 176 -0.64 -9.81 13.57
C ALA A 176 -1.31 -11.17 13.28
N ALA A 177 -1.34 -12.07 14.27
CA ALA A 177 -2.00 -13.37 14.15
C ALA A 177 -3.53 -13.28 13.99
N MET A 178 -4.17 -12.28 14.64
CA MET A 178 -5.60 -12.00 14.51
C MET A 178 -5.94 -11.47 13.10
N ILE A 179 -5.15 -10.55 12.58
CA ILE A 179 -5.32 -10.01 11.22
C ILE A 179 -5.11 -11.11 10.18
N ASP A 180 -4.07 -11.93 10.31
CA ASP A 180 -3.80 -13.05 9.43
C ASP A 180 -4.97 -14.05 9.40
N GLN A 181 -5.52 -14.41 10.57
CA GLN A 181 -6.69 -15.27 10.66
C GLN A 181 -7.92 -14.65 9.98
N TYR A 182 -8.14 -13.35 10.18
CA TYR A 182 -9.23 -12.65 9.52
C TYR A 182 -9.06 -12.63 7.99
N ARG A 183 -7.84 -12.36 7.51
CA ARG A 183 -7.51 -12.42 6.07
C ARG A 183 -7.81 -13.79 5.49
N ALA A 184 -7.44 -14.87 6.18
CA ALA A 184 -7.74 -16.23 5.75
C ALA A 184 -9.25 -16.50 5.64
N THR A 185 -10.08 -15.93 6.54
CA THR A 185 -11.54 -16.07 6.44
C THR A 185 -12.13 -15.39 5.20
N ILE A 186 -11.50 -14.30 4.74
CA ILE A 186 -11.94 -13.56 3.55
C ILE A 186 -11.43 -14.23 2.27
N ASN A 187 -10.18 -14.72 2.27
CA ASN A 187 -9.54 -15.31 1.10
C ASN A 187 -9.77 -16.83 0.99
N SER A 188 -10.42 -17.43 1.98
CA SER A 188 -10.63 -18.88 2.10
C SER A 188 -9.37 -19.71 2.35
N ASP A 189 -8.21 -19.08 2.57
CA ASP A 189 -6.96 -19.76 2.92
C ASP A 189 -5.90 -18.79 3.49
N HIS A 190 -4.89 -19.36 4.16
CA HIS A 190 -3.67 -18.66 4.55
C HIS A 190 -2.65 -18.69 3.40
N THR A 191 -1.88 -17.61 3.23
CA THR A 191 -0.71 -17.67 2.34
C THR A 191 0.41 -18.48 2.99
N ASP A 192 1.08 -19.32 2.22
CA ASP A 192 2.21 -20.14 2.71
C ASP A 192 3.46 -19.32 2.98
N MET A 193 3.60 -18.15 2.34
CA MET A 193 4.75 -17.27 2.45
C MET A 193 4.52 -16.21 3.54
N VAL A 194 5.45 -16.15 4.50
CA VAL A 194 5.39 -15.21 5.62
C VAL A 194 6.73 -14.56 5.86
N MET A 195 6.73 -13.33 6.37
CA MET A 195 7.93 -12.62 6.80
C MET A 195 7.97 -12.55 8.33
N ILE A 196 9.18 -12.61 8.89
CA ILE A 196 9.41 -12.47 10.32
C ILE A 196 10.28 -11.23 10.56
N ALA A 197 9.79 -10.34 11.40
CA ALA A 197 10.45 -9.12 11.85
C ALA A 197 10.75 -9.19 13.34
N ASN A 198 11.84 -8.56 13.77
CA ASN A 198 12.07 -8.31 15.19
C ASN A 198 11.27 -7.06 15.61
N GLU A 199 10.52 -7.14 16.72
CA GLU A 199 9.67 -6.05 17.20
C GLU A 199 10.42 -4.78 17.59
N ASN A 200 11.74 -4.87 17.82
CA ASN A 200 12.60 -3.78 18.26
C ASN A 200 13.44 -3.17 17.12
N ALA A 201 13.34 -3.71 15.87
CA ALA A 201 14.18 -3.32 14.74
C ALA A 201 13.35 -2.86 13.53
N PRO A 202 12.72 -1.67 13.61
CA PRO A 202 11.90 -1.15 12.50
C PRO A 202 12.70 -1.00 11.19
N GLU A 203 13.95 -0.58 11.27
CA GLU A 203 14.82 -0.34 10.12
C GLU A 203 15.11 -1.62 9.31
N PHE A 204 15.01 -2.80 9.94
CA PHE A 204 15.17 -4.09 9.25
C PHE A 204 13.86 -4.65 8.67
N SER A 205 12.72 -4.00 8.89
CA SER A 205 11.43 -4.63 8.59
C SER A 205 10.42 -3.75 7.86
N ILE A 206 10.48 -2.43 7.99
CA ILE A 206 9.45 -1.54 7.40
C ILE A 206 9.34 -1.63 5.88
N PHE A 207 10.44 -1.96 5.18
CA PHE A 207 10.42 -2.14 3.72
C PHE A 207 9.56 -3.34 3.28
N SER A 208 9.28 -4.29 4.17
CA SER A 208 8.36 -5.39 3.91
C SER A 208 6.92 -4.93 3.64
N ALA A 209 6.57 -3.72 4.10
CA ALA A 209 5.25 -3.14 3.84
C ALA A 209 4.91 -3.12 2.34
N SER A 210 5.88 -2.83 1.48
CA SER A 210 5.68 -2.84 0.03
C SER A 210 5.32 -4.23 -0.51
N TRP A 211 5.98 -5.28 -0.01
CA TRP A 211 5.70 -6.67 -0.42
C TRP A 211 4.39 -7.19 0.16
N THR A 212 4.13 -6.95 1.46
CA THR A 212 2.86 -7.34 2.09
C THR A 212 1.67 -6.71 1.35
N ALA A 213 1.77 -5.42 1.01
CA ALA A 213 0.73 -4.74 0.25
C ALA A 213 0.58 -5.28 -1.18
N HIS A 214 1.67 -5.69 -1.82
CA HIS A 214 1.68 -6.22 -3.19
C HIS A 214 1.21 -7.67 -3.28
N ALA A 215 1.75 -8.55 -2.42
CA ALA A 215 1.58 -10.01 -2.54
C ALA A 215 0.67 -10.62 -1.46
N GLY A 216 0.31 -9.85 -0.42
CA GLY A 216 -0.51 -10.35 0.68
C GLY A 216 0.23 -11.28 1.65
N SER A 217 1.56 -11.39 1.57
CA SER A 217 2.36 -12.14 2.53
C SER A 217 2.44 -11.40 3.87
N PRO A 218 1.94 -11.96 4.99
CA PRO A 218 1.93 -11.25 6.27
C PRO A 218 3.33 -11.12 6.87
N THR A 219 3.53 -10.07 7.67
CA THR A 219 4.68 -9.94 8.56
C THR A 219 4.25 -10.30 9.97
N PHE A 220 4.91 -11.31 10.58
CA PHE A 220 4.81 -11.64 11.99
C PHE A 220 6.03 -11.13 12.74
N PHE A 221 5.94 -11.14 14.05
CA PHE A 221 6.99 -10.58 14.91
C PHE A 221 7.59 -11.65 15.83
N VAL A 222 8.86 -11.46 16.15
CA VAL A 222 9.59 -12.14 17.21
C VAL A 222 10.16 -11.09 18.17
N SER A 223 10.44 -11.50 19.41
CA SER A 223 11.25 -10.70 20.33
C SER A 223 12.73 -10.98 20.11
N ASP A 224 13.59 -10.29 20.87
CA ASP A 224 15.04 -10.52 20.83
C ASP A 224 15.42 -11.93 21.29
N ASN A 225 14.58 -12.59 22.12
CA ASN A 225 14.94 -13.80 22.84
C ASN A 225 14.03 -15.00 22.54
N GLU A 226 12.88 -14.81 21.89
CA GLU A 226 11.91 -15.90 21.69
C GLU A 226 11.02 -15.71 20.48
N VAL A 227 10.45 -16.80 19.99
CA VAL A 227 9.29 -16.81 19.09
C VAL A 227 8.03 -16.82 19.96
N PRO A 228 7.23 -15.74 20.01
CA PRO A 228 6.03 -15.67 20.83
C PRO A 228 4.97 -16.71 20.44
N GLU A 229 4.19 -17.19 21.41
CA GLU A 229 3.21 -18.25 21.15
C GLU A 229 2.17 -17.87 20.09
N ALA A 230 1.76 -16.60 20.01
CA ALA A 230 0.83 -16.13 18.97
C ALA A 230 1.43 -16.27 17.56
N THR A 231 2.73 -15.98 17.38
CA THR A 231 3.47 -16.22 16.14
C THR A 231 3.54 -17.71 15.81
N LYS A 232 3.86 -18.56 16.81
CA LYS A 232 3.86 -20.02 16.63
C LYS A 232 2.48 -20.56 16.18
N ILE A 233 1.42 -20.08 16.78
CA ILE A 233 0.04 -20.45 16.40
C ILE A 233 -0.27 -20.03 14.98
N ALA A 234 0.11 -18.82 14.57
CA ALA A 234 -0.09 -18.36 13.20
C ALA A 234 0.68 -19.21 12.17
N LEU A 235 1.92 -19.60 12.49
CA LEU A 235 2.73 -20.49 11.64
C LEU A 235 2.15 -21.91 11.57
N LYS A 236 1.68 -22.47 12.68
CA LYS A 236 1.04 -23.81 12.72
C LYS A 236 -0.18 -23.93 11.79
N ARG A 237 -0.89 -22.84 11.52
CA ARG A 237 -2.03 -22.83 10.58
C ARG A 237 -1.63 -23.18 9.15
N ARG A 238 -0.34 -23.12 8.81
CA ARG A 238 0.26 -23.47 7.52
C ARG A 238 0.76 -24.90 7.44
N ALA A 239 0.27 -25.77 8.34
CA ALA A 239 0.51 -27.22 8.35
C ALA A 239 2.02 -27.62 8.30
N GLN A 240 2.90 -26.80 8.89
CA GLN A 240 4.37 -26.95 8.88
C GLN A 240 5.02 -26.82 7.48
N ASP A 241 4.34 -26.21 6.54
CA ASP A 241 4.81 -26.01 5.15
C ASP A 241 4.99 -24.52 4.82
N ALA A 242 5.13 -23.67 5.85
CA ALA A 242 5.35 -22.25 5.67
C ALA A 242 6.73 -21.98 5.05
N PHE A 243 6.79 -21.01 4.12
CA PHE A 243 8.04 -20.39 3.67
C PHE A 243 8.25 -19.13 4.49
N ILE A 244 9.27 -19.16 5.35
CA ILE A 244 9.51 -18.18 6.41
C ILE A 244 10.73 -17.35 6.06
N TYR A 245 10.54 -16.05 5.77
CA TYR A 245 11.60 -15.14 5.36
C TYR A 245 11.95 -14.19 6.50
N LEU A 246 13.22 -14.28 6.99
CA LEU A 246 13.70 -13.48 8.11
C LEU A 246 14.18 -12.11 7.63
N LEU A 247 13.62 -11.06 8.24
CA LEU A 247 13.99 -9.66 8.02
C LEU A 247 14.93 -9.19 9.13
N GLY A 248 16.21 -9.47 8.99
CA GLY A 248 17.23 -9.13 9.98
C GLY A 248 18.48 -10.00 9.85
N SER A 249 19.65 -9.40 10.16
CA SER A 249 20.91 -10.14 10.33
C SER A 249 20.83 -11.09 11.53
N GLU A 250 21.85 -11.89 11.77
CA GLU A 250 21.89 -12.77 12.96
C GLU A 250 21.93 -12.00 14.28
N ASP A 251 22.44 -10.76 14.26
CA ASP A 251 22.42 -9.86 15.42
C ASP A 251 21.00 -9.35 15.74
N VAL A 252 20.07 -9.40 14.77
CA VAL A 252 18.68 -8.91 14.90
C VAL A 252 17.69 -10.05 15.14
N ILE A 253 17.87 -11.17 14.41
CA ILE A 253 17.11 -12.41 14.59
C ILE A 253 18.15 -13.52 14.69
N SER A 254 18.40 -14.02 15.91
CA SER A 254 19.48 -14.96 16.18
C SER A 254 19.30 -16.30 15.46
N ALA A 255 20.39 -17.10 15.41
CA ALA A 255 20.34 -18.45 14.87
C ALA A 255 19.38 -19.35 15.66
N GLU A 256 19.31 -19.20 16.99
CA GLU A 256 18.41 -19.97 17.86
C GLU A 256 16.94 -19.70 17.54
N ILE A 257 16.57 -18.43 17.27
CA ILE A 257 15.21 -18.06 16.83
C ILE A 257 14.94 -18.65 15.43
N ALA A 258 15.91 -18.60 14.52
CA ALA A 258 15.79 -19.20 13.20
C ALA A 258 15.57 -20.71 13.26
N ASP A 259 16.33 -21.41 14.13
CA ASP A 259 16.19 -22.86 14.39
C ASP A 259 14.83 -23.21 15.02
N GLU A 260 14.32 -22.37 15.92
CA GLU A 260 12.97 -22.55 16.45
C GLU A 260 11.91 -22.39 15.36
N LEU A 261 12.02 -21.36 14.52
CA LEU A 261 11.11 -21.12 13.39
C LEU A 261 11.14 -22.25 12.35
N ALA A 262 12.29 -22.90 12.15
CA ALA A 262 12.44 -24.03 11.22
C ALA A 262 11.57 -25.26 11.58
N ARG A 263 11.03 -25.32 12.80
CA ARG A 263 10.05 -26.36 13.21
C ARG A 263 8.67 -26.13 12.57
N TYR A 264 8.42 -24.95 11.99
CA TYR A 264 7.14 -24.55 11.42
C TYR A 264 7.17 -24.42 9.89
N GLY A 265 8.34 -24.57 9.26
CA GLY A 265 8.47 -24.47 7.81
C GLY A 265 9.90 -24.25 7.34
N HIS A 266 10.03 -23.81 6.10
CA HIS A 266 11.29 -23.55 5.44
C HIS A 266 11.78 -22.14 5.74
N VAL A 267 12.87 -22.00 6.48
CA VAL A 267 13.41 -20.69 6.89
C VAL A 267 14.48 -20.24 5.91
N GLN A 268 14.37 -19.00 5.46
CA GLN A 268 15.38 -18.31 4.67
C GLN A 268 15.59 -16.90 5.20
N ARG A 269 16.84 -16.44 5.20
CA ARG A 269 17.17 -15.07 5.60
C ARG A 269 17.33 -14.20 4.35
N ILE A 270 16.67 -13.04 4.36
CA ILE A 270 16.87 -12.03 3.31
C ILE A 270 18.29 -11.50 3.37
N PRO A 271 18.98 -11.38 2.21
CA PRO A 271 20.37 -10.91 2.18
C PRO A 271 20.52 -9.46 2.64
N GLY A 272 21.55 -9.19 3.44
CA GLY A 272 21.90 -7.87 3.94
C GLY A 272 22.35 -7.94 5.40
N THR A 273 23.42 -7.21 5.74
CA THR A 273 23.98 -7.17 7.11
C THR A 273 23.58 -5.91 7.86
N ASP A 274 23.19 -4.87 7.13
CA ASP A 274 22.69 -3.60 7.64
C ASP A 274 21.32 -3.29 7.03
N PRO A 275 20.54 -2.35 7.58
CA PRO A 275 19.18 -2.06 7.11
C PRO A 275 19.10 -1.66 5.63
N PHE A 276 20.06 -0.85 5.17
CA PHE A 276 20.08 -0.34 3.81
C PHE A 276 20.43 -1.45 2.81
N GLY A 277 21.44 -2.27 3.16
CA GLY A 277 21.82 -3.46 2.40
C GLY A 277 20.70 -4.48 2.37
N MET A 278 19.94 -4.64 3.45
CA MET A 278 18.81 -5.57 3.48
C MET A 278 17.62 -5.08 2.64
N SER A 279 17.32 -3.79 2.63
CA SER A 279 16.27 -3.24 1.77
C SER A 279 16.57 -3.45 0.28
N THR A 280 17.84 -3.28 -0.13
CA THR A 280 18.28 -3.57 -1.50
C THR A 280 18.39 -5.06 -1.79
N GLY A 281 18.84 -5.83 -0.79
CA GLY A 281 18.86 -7.29 -0.84
C GLY A 281 17.46 -7.84 -1.09
N PHE A 282 16.45 -7.32 -0.41
CA PHE A 282 15.04 -7.71 -0.64
C PHE A 282 14.53 -7.27 -2.01
N ALA A 283 14.91 -6.08 -2.48
CA ALA A 283 14.54 -5.60 -3.81
C ALA A 283 15.10 -6.50 -4.93
N GLY A 284 16.32 -7.02 -4.78
CA GLY A 284 16.91 -7.98 -5.72
C GLY A 284 16.58 -9.44 -5.45
N TYR A 285 15.97 -9.77 -4.30
CA TYR A 285 15.70 -11.15 -3.90
C TYR A 285 14.56 -11.77 -4.69
N ALA A 286 14.75 -13.01 -5.10
CA ALA A 286 13.70 -13.82 -5.70
C ALA A 286 13.81 -15.26 -5.21
N ASP A 287 12.72 -15.79 -4.69
CA ASP A 287 12.55 -17.20 -4.40
C ASP A 287 11.37 -17.73 -5.22
N PHE A 288 11.68 -18.20 -6.43
CA PHE A 288 10.72 -18.76 -7.35
C PHE A 288 10.96 -20.27 -7.46
N GLY A 289 10.01 -21.05 -7.04
CA GLY A 289 10.11 -22.49 -7.09
C GLY A 289 8.78 -23.17 -7.34
N PRO A 290 8.81 -24.42 -7.85
CA PRO A 290 7.61 -25.22 -7.89
C PRO A 290 7.24 -25.65 -6.47
N ASN A 291 6.04 -25.32 -6.03
CA ASN A 291 5.40 -26.05 -4.94
C ASN A 291 4.86 -27.36 -5.53
N PHE A 292 5.34 -28.50 -5.05
CA PHE A 292 4.83 -29.79 -5.46
C PHE A 292 3.48 -30.04 -4.79
N GLY A 293 2.41 -29.51 -5.39
CA GLY A 293 1.10 -30.09 -5.25
C GLY A 293 0.90 -31.15 -6.33
N TYR A 294 0.16 -32.21 -6.04
CA TYR A 294 -0.16 -33.33 -6.92
C TYR A 294 -0.14 -32.96 -8.40
N TRP A 295 0.48 -33.79 -9.22
CA TRP A 295 0.92 -33.60 -10.61
C TRP A 295 -0.08 -33.03 -11.63
N VAL A 296 -1.18 -32.44 -11.20
CA VAL A 296 -2.21 -31.76 -12.02
C VAL A 296 -2.26 -30.24 -11.81
N ALA A 297 -1.72 -29.69 -10.73
CA ALA A 297 -1.68 -28.23 -10.51
C ALA A 297 -0.35 -27.83 -9.84
N LYS A 298 0.58 -27.29 -10.62
CA LYS A 298 1.78 -26.64 -10.08
C LYS A 298 1.37 -25.28 -9.49
N THR A 299 1.38 -25.15 -8.17
CA THR A 299 1.43 -23.83 -7.54
C THR A 299 2.88 -23.35 -7.65
N ILE A 300 3.09 -22.22 -8.32
CA ILE A 300 4.42 -21.63 -8.44
C ILE A 300 4.61 -20.74 -7.21
N ARG A 301 5.62 -21.05 -6.36
CA ARG A 301 6.04 -20.13 -5.31
C ARG A 301 6.70 -18.92 -5.97
N MET A 302 6.21 -17.72 -5.64
CA MET A 302 6.76 -16.45 -6.09
C MET A 302 6.89 -15.53 -4.89
N PHE A 303 8.11 -15.40 -4.36
CA PHE A 303 8.40 -14.49 -3.27
C PHE A 303 9.59 -13.61 -3.60
N GLY A 304 9.47 -12.30 -3.29
CA GLY A 304 10.49 -11.30 -3.51
C GLY A 304 10.41 -10.62 -4.88
N TRP A 305 11.01 -9.45 -4.97
CA TRP A 305 10.88 -8.57 -6.12
C TRP A 305 11.69 -9.04 -7.34
N GLY A 306 12.89 -9.62 -7.10
CA GLY A 306 13.76 -10.11 -8.16
C GLY A 306 14.26 -9.04 -9.14
N ILE A 307 14.30 -7.77 -8.72
CA ILE A 307 14.64 -6.66 -9.60
C ILE A 307 16.15 -6.57 -9.75
N ALA A 308 16.63 -6.87 -10.95
CA ALA A 308 18.04 -6.81 -11.34
C ALA A 308 18.29 -5.94 -12.59
N GLU A 309 17.24 -5.36 -13.14
CA GLU A 309 17.29 -4.55 -14.37
C GLU A 309 16.43 -3.29 -14.26
N ALA A 310 16.47 -2.42 -15.27
CA ALA A 310 15.69 -1.19 -15.31
C ALA A 310 14.21 -1.43 -15.69
N GLY A 311 13.38 -0.41 -15.51
CA GLY A 311 11.96 -0.42 -15.85
C GLY A 311 11.06 -0.53 -14.63
N HIS A 312 11.54 -0.10 -13.47
CA HIS A 312 10.85 -0.29 -12.19
C HIS A 312 10.63 1.03 -11.44
N ASN A 313 9.70 0.97 -10.49
CA ASN A 313 9.48 2.04 -9.53
C ASN A 313 10.12 1.67 -8.19
N PHE A 314 10.47 2.70 -7.42
CA PHE A 314 11.06 2.55 -6.09
C PHE A 314 10.37 3.50 -5.12
N ILE A 315 10.25 3.09 -3.86
CA ILE A 315 9.70 3.92 -2.79
C ILE A 315 10.84 4.22 -1.82
N LEU A 316 11.28 5.48 -1.76
CA LEU A 316 12.37 5.89 -0.88
C LEU A 316 11.79 6.41 0.43
N VAL A 317 12.19 5.78 1.55
CA VAL A 317 11.70 6.07 2.90
C VAL A 317 12.84 6.23 3.88
N ASN A 318 12.63 7.05 4.91
CA ASN A 318 13.58 7.21 6.01
C ASN A 318 13.21 6.26 7.16
N PRO A 319 14.07 5.28 7.53
CA PRO A 319 13.79 4.35 8.61
C PRO A 319 13.72 4.99 10.00
N ALA A 320 14.24 6.21 10.16
CA ALA A 320 14.08 6.98 11.40
C ALA A 320 12.63 7.46 11.61
N GLN A 321 11.77 7.36 10.57
CA GLN A 321 10.35 7.73 10.61
C GLN A 321 9.47 6.54 10.16
N PRO A 322 9.47 5.41 10.91
CA PRO A 322 8.87 4.17 10.45
C PRO A 322 7.36 4.28 10.19
N GLU A 323 6.64 5.07 10.98
CA GLU A 323 5.20 5.27 10.78
C GLU A 323 4.87 6.10 9.52
N MET A 324 5.77 6.97 9.07
CA MET A 324 5.60 7.66 7.78
C MET A 324 5.88 6.73 6.60
N ALA A 325 6.79 5.77 6.77
CA ALA A 325 7.20 4.82 5.74
C ALA A 325 6.11 3.78 5.45
N VAL A 326 5.54 3.17 6.48
CA VAL A 326 4.64 2.01 6.35
C VAL A 326 3.43 2.24 5.43
N PRO A 327 2.69 3.36 5.50
CA PRO A 327 1.55 3.62 4.60
C PRO A 327 1.92 3.63 3.13
N ALA A 328 3.19 3.97 2.81
CA ALA A 328 3.66 4.00 1.43
C ALA A 328 3.71 2.62 0.76
N GLY A 329 3.62 1.53 1.53
CA GLY A 329 3.49 0.18 0.99
C GLY A 329 2.36 0.04 -0.02
N ILE A 330 1.27 0.78 0.12
CA ILE A 330 0.13 0.74 -0.80
C ILE A 330 0.47 1.22 -2.22
N LEU A 331 1.53 2.03 -2.40
CA LEU A 331 2.01 2.42 -3.73
C LEU A 331 2.46 1.20 -4.55
N SER A 332 2.81 0.08 -3.89
CA SER A 332 3.13 -1.19 -4.54
C SER A 332 1.91 -2.06 -4.83
N HIS A 333 0.75 -1.77 -4.25
CA HIS A 333 -0.49 -2.51 -4.47
C HIS A 333 -1.25 -2.02 -5.70
N ARG A 334 -1.43 -0.69 -5.83
CA ARG A 334 -2.14 -0.08 -6.94
C ARG A 334 -1.22 0.81 -7.76
N GLY A 335 -1.06 0.46 -9.02
CA GLY A 335 -0.44 1.28 -10.04
C GLY A 335 1.03 0.99 -10.24
N LYS A 336 1.93 1.58 -9.48
CA LYS A 336 3.37 1.54 -9.78
C LYS A 336 4.10 0.61 -8.82
N HIS A 337 4.03 -0.69 -9.10
CA HIS A 337 4.70 -1.72 -8.32
C HIS A 337 6.20 -1.45 -8.15
N GLY A 338 6.70 -1.57 -6.93
CA GLY A 338 8.11 -1.43 -6.65
C GLY A 338 8.47 -1.63 -5.19
N PRO A 339 9.72 -2.04 -4.91
CA PRO A 339 10.21 -2.21 -3.56
C PRO A 339 10.40 -0.87 -2.86
N MET A 340 10.38 -0.96 -1.54
CA MET A 340 10.76 0.12 -0.67
C MET A 340 12.26 0.06 -0.39
N LEU A 341 12.96 1.16 -0.63
CA LEU A 341 14.40 1.32 -0.36
C LEU A 341 14.60 2.34 0.77
N LEU A 342 15.52 2.03 1.66
CA LEU A 342 15.80 2.87 2.82
C LEU A 342 16.83 3.94 2.47
N VAL A 343 16.53 5.19 2.80
CA VAL A 343 17.48 6.31 2.66
C VAL A 343 17.54 7.10 3.97
N GLN A 344 18.60 7.87 4.15
CA GLN A 344 18.73 8.79 5.28
C GLN A 344 18.14 10.14 4.93
N GLU A 345 17.93 10.98 5.94
CA GLU A 345 17.46 12.36 5.75
C GLU A 345 18.32 13.13 4.73
N ASN A 346 19.64 13.02 4.84
CA ASN A 346 20.59 13.83 4.08
C ASN A 346 21.52 13.04 3.15
N ALA A 347 21.30 11.71 2.97
CA ALA A 347 22.15 10.89 2.12
C ALA A 347 21.41 9.66 1.56
N ILE A 348 21.83 9.21 0.39
CA ILE A 348 21.55 7.86 -0.11
C ILE A 348 22.72 6.96 0.34
N PRO A 349 22.49 5.98 1.24
CA PRO A 349 23.54 5.08 1.69
C PRO A 349 24.17 4.28 0.55
N GLU A 350 25.42 3.94 0.71
CA GLU A 350 26.22 3.28 -0.33
C GLU A 350 25.58 1.99 -0.89
N PRO A 351 25.00 1.08 -0.08
CA PRO A 351 24.32 -0.09 -0.62
C PRO A 351 23.16 0.27 -1.57
N VAL A 352 22.38 1.30 -1.22
CA VAL A 352 21.24 1.77 -2.04
C VAL A 352 21.73 2.45 -3.31
N MET A 353 22.74 3.30 -3.19
CA MET A 353 23.37 3.96 -4.35
C MET A 353 23.92 2.92 -5.35
N ARG A 354 24.60 1.91 -4.85
CA ARG A 354 25.15 0.81 -5.68
C ARG A 354 24.04 0.04 -6.37
N TYR A 355 22.99 -0.32 -5.64
CA TYR A 355 21.84 -1.03 -6.22
C TYR A 355 21.15 -0.21 -7.30
N LEU A 356 20.85 1.07 -7.05
CA LEU A 356 20.24 1.95 -8.05
C LEU A 356 21.11 2.12 -9.30
N LYS A 357 22.46 2.11 -9.17
CA LYS A 357 23.37 2.12 -10.32
C LYS A 357 23.33 0.81 -11.14
N ILE A 358 23.11 -0.35 -10.49
CA ILE A 358 22.97 -1.63 -11.18
C ILE A 358 21.71 -1.65 -12.03
N VAL A 359 20.58 -1.17 -11.48
CA VAL A 359 19.29 -1.15 -12.18
C VAL A 359 19.06 0.16 -12.96
N GLN A 360 20.06 1.02 -13.08
CA GLN A 360 19.94 2.29 -13.82
C GLN A 360 19.64 2.04 -15.29
N PRO A 361 18.60 2.69 -15.88
CA PRO A 361 18.29 2.51 -17.28
C PRO A 361 19.43 3.04 -18.16
N THR A 362 19.80 2.28 -19.18
CA THR A 362 20.68 2.73 -20.26
C THR A 362 19.86 3.09 -21.48
N TYR A 363 20.36 4.03 -22.30
CA TYR A 363 19.64 4.42 -23.50
C TYR A 363 19.50 3.23 -24.47
N LEU A 364 18.27 3.03 -24.90
CA LEU A 364 17.89 2.11 -25.97
C LEU A 364 17.33 2.90 -27.15
N SER A 365 16.41 2.34 -27.93
CA SER A 365 15.62 3.09 -28.90
C SER A 365 14.43 3.76 -28.24
N SER A 366 13.83 4.75 -28.86
CA SER A 366 12.64 5.44 -28.35
C SER A 366 11.43 4.51 -28.18
N GLN A 367 11.39 3.36 -28.84
CA GLN A 367 10.34 2.36 -28.75
C GLN A 367 10.58 1.36 -27.60
N GLU A 368 11.83 1.18 -27.18
CA GLU A 368 12.24 0.15 -26.21
C GLU A 368 12.76 0.74 -24.91
N GLN A 369 12.78 2.08 -24.79
CA GLN A 369 13.35 2.76 -23.65
C GLN A 369 12.62 2.40 -22.35
N LEU A 370 13.36 1.87 -21.38
CA LEU A 370 12.91 1.64 -20.02
C LEU A 370 13.18 2.88 -19.16
N PHE A 371 12.31 3.12 -18.19
CA PHE A 371 12.44 4.23 -17.26
C PHE A 371 12.27 3.73 -15.83
N ASN A 372 13.10 4.22 -14.93
CA ASN A 372 12.91 4.07 -13.50
C ASN A 372 12.20 5.30 -12.92
N PHE A 373 11.47 5.09 -11.83
CA PHE A 373 10.77 6.17 -11.15
C PHE A 373 10.86 5.99 -9.62
N GLY A 374 10.91 7.10 -8.88
CA GLY A 374 11.03 7.11 -7.42
C GLY A 374 9.94 7.93 -6.73
N TRP A 375 9.33 7.36 -5.70
CA TRP A 375 8.51 8.06 -4.73
C TRP A 375 9.37 8.47 -3.55
N ILE A 376 9.37 9.75 -3.19
CA ILE A 376 10.08 10.30 -2.01
C ILE A 376 9.04 10.54 -0.92
N ILE A 377 9.12 9.81 0.18
CA ILE A 377 8.07 9.87 1.21
C ILE A 377 8.41 10.88 2.31
N GLY A 378 7.52 11.85 2.49
CA GLY A 378 7.66 12.91 3.50
C GLY A 378 8.22 14.22 2.94
N SER A 379 8.20 15.24 3.79
CA SER A 379 8.74 16.59 3.50
C SER A 379 10.27 16.59 3.41
N PRO A 380 10.89 17.73 3.02
CA PRO A 380 12.34 17.87 3.04
C PRO A 380 12.99 17.70 4.42
N SER A 381 12.23 17.82 5.52
CA SER A 381 12.73 17.52 6.87
C SER A 381 12.79 16.01 7.18
N VAL A 382 12.13 15.19 6.38
CA VAL A 382 12.16 13.72 6.49
C VAL A 382 13.18 13.11 5.53
N ILE A 383 13.16 13.55 4.27
CA ILE A 383 14.13 13.21 3.23
C ILE A 383 14.48 14.50 2.48
N GLY A 384 15.71 14.99 2.64
CA GLY A 384 16.16 16.26 2.12
C GLY A 384 16.04 16.39 0.60
N GLU A 385 16.01 17.61 0.09
CA GLU A 385 15.96 17.89 -1.34
C GLU A 385 17.19 17.35 -2.08
N GLN A 386 18.37 17.41 -1.44
CA GLN A 386 19.60 16.87 -2.03
C GLN A 386 19.51 15.37 -2.29
N VAL A 387 18.87 14.61 -1.38
CA VAL A 387 18.61 13.17 -1.54
C VAL A 387 17.68 12.93 -2.72
N GLN A 388 16.63 13.74 -2.87
CA GLN A 388 15.73 13.66 -4.03
C GLN A 388 16.45 13.93 -5.35
N ILE A 389 17.32 14.97 -5.40
CA ILE A 389 18.12 15.30 -6.58
C ILE A 389 19.09 14.16 -6.94
N GLU A 390 19.73 13.55 -5.93
CA GLU A 390 20.63 12.41 -6.14
C GLU A 390 19.86 11.18 -6.62
N ALA A 391 18.70 10.89 -6.03
CA ALA A 391 17.81 9.80 -6.48
C ALA A 391 17.37 10.03 -7.93
N ASP A 392 16.98 11.25 -8.30
CA ASP A 392 16.58 11.61 -9.66
C ASP A 392 17.69 11.26 -10.68
N LYS A 393 18.96 11.60 -10.35
CA LYS A 393 20.12 11.27 -11.20
C LYS A 393 20.37 9.76 -11.31
N LEU A 394 20.22 9.02 -10.21
CA LEU A 394 20.41 7.57 -10.18
C LEU A 394 19.30 6.82 -10.94
N LEU A 395 18.11 7.40 -11.04
CA LEU A 395 16.98 6.84 -11.77
C LEU A 395 16.95 7.26 -13.25
N GLN A 396 17.75 8.26 -13.62
CA GLN A 396 17.78 8.82 -14.97
C GLN A 396 18.41 7.83 -15.97
N VAL A 397 17.93 7.88 -17.22
CA VAL A 397 18.52 7.15 -18.35
C VAL A 397 19.98 7.58 -18.54
N LYS A 398 20.91 6.63 -18.44
CA LYS A 398 22.33 6.86 -18.71
C LYS A 398 22.57 6.88 -20.21
N MET A 399 22.97 8.05 -20.73
CA MET A 399 23.33 8.20 -22.13
C MET A 399 24.67 7.54 -22.44
N PRO A 400 24.85 6.93 -23.64
CA PRO A 400 26.17 6.47 -24.10
C PRO A 400 27.18 7.62 -24.12
N GLU A 401 28.43 7.35 -23.76
CA GLU A 401 29.50 8.35 -23.74
C GLU A 401 29.72 9.05 -25.09
N SER A 402 29.42 8.34 -26.19
CA SER A 402 29.50 8.88 -27.56
C SER A 402 28.50 9.99 -27.89
N ARG A 403 27.39 10.10 -27.12
CA ARG A 403 26.34 11.13 -27.31
C ARG A 403 26.45 12.32 -26.36
N VAL A 404 27.34 12.26 -25.38
CA VAL A 404 27.55 13.37 -24.43
C VAL A 404 28.39 14.49 -25.02
N LYS A 405 28.96 14.31 -26.23
CA LYS A 405 29.83 15.25 -26.89
C LYS A 405 29.19 16.01 -28.07
N GLU A 406 27.91 15.84 -28.32
CA GLU A 406 27.09 16.65 -29.23
C GLU A 406 26.16 17.58 -28.44
#